data_6f4fde77fff4bfecdd965c518e9c1192
#
_entry.id   6f4fde77fff4bfecdd965c518e9c1192
#
_cell.length_a   1.000
_cell.length_b   1.000
_cell.length_c   1.000
_cell.angle_alpha   90.00
_cell.angle_beta   90.00
_cell.angle_gamma   90.00
#
_symmetry.space_group_name_H-M   'P 1'
#
loop_
_entity.id
_entity.type
_entity.pdbx_description
1 polymer ?
#
loop_
_entity_poly.entity_id
_entity_poly.type
_entity_poly.pdbx_seq_one_letter_code
_entity_poly.pdbx_strand_id
1 'polypeptide(L)'
;MQWSTGQPPAAADAVLWAIGRVRPNTGWLPAELLDERGFVRVTPQLRVPGHPGVFAVGDVAATDPLRSSARNRGDALVARNVVAEFTGRPLRGFRAPRRRWGSLVGIQPDGLEVFLPSGHTVRFPSWSVQRVVMPLIVRWGMYGGVRRNDPLGRETATPPTL
;
A
#
# COMPACT_ATOMS: atom_id res chain seq x y z
N MET A 1 11.18 30.79 -7.86
CA MET A 1 11.22 29.87 -6.71
C MET A 1 12.58 29.99 -6.05
N GLN A 2 12.64 30.09 -4.73
CA GLN A 2 13.89 30.20 -3.97
C GLN A 2 14.10 28.95 -3.15
N TRP A 3 15.33 28.42 -3.13
CA TRP A 3 15.66 27.17 -2.45
C TRP A 3 16.30 27.42 -1.08
N SER A 4 15.89 26.72 -0.05
CA SER A 4 16.51 26.76 1.29
C SER A 4 17.93 26.17 1.32
N THR A 5 18.31 25.45 0.26
CA THR A 5 19.63 24.79 0.10
C THR A 5 20.70 25.71 -0.49
N GLY A 6 20.41 27.02 -0.71
CA GLY A 6 21.34 27.96 -1.28
C GLY A 6 21.54 27.85 -2.80
N GLN A 7 20.80 27.00 -3.48
CA GLN A 7 20.79 26.92 -4.94
C GLN A 7 20.22 28.22 -5.56
N PRO A 8 20.66 28.62 -6.75
CA PRO A 8 20.14 29.82 -7.41
C PRO A 8 18.62 29.69 -7.67
N PRO A 9 17.90 30.81 -7.60
CA PRO A 9 16.47 30.82 -7.89
C PRO A 9 16.19 30.30 -9.31
N ALA A 10 15.15 29.44 -9.45
CA ALA A 10 14.69 28.97 -10.74
C ALA A 10 13.37 29.64 -11.12
N ALA A 11 13.25 30.07 -12.38
CA ALA A 11 11.96 30.45 -12.95
C ALA A 11 11.12 29.21 -13.19
N ALA A 12 9.82 29.26 -12.89
CA ALA A 12 8.90 28.15 -13.11
C ALA A 12 7.49 28.70 -13.34
N ASP A 13 6.82 28.21 -14.38
CA ASP A 13 5.42 28.55 -14.68
C ASP A 13 4.43 27.81 -13.77
N ALA A 14 4.85 26.65 -13.23
CA ALA A 14 4.12 25.87 -12.25
C ALA A 14 5.06 25.20 -11.26
N VAL A 15 4.59 24.98 -10.04
CA VAL A 15 5.33 24.29 -8.97
C VAL A 15 4.49 23.14 -8.45
N LEU A 16 4.97 21.91 -8.62
CA LEU A 16 4.37 20.70 -8.05
C LEU A 16 5.07 20.34 -6.73
N TRP A 17 4.36 20.42 -5.63
CA TRP A 17 4.85 20.00 -4.33
C TRP A 17 4.66 18.49 -4.15
N ALA A 18 5.74 17.73 -4.30
CA ALA A 18 5.77 16.28 -4.14
C ALA A 18 6.69 15.88 -2.97
N ILE A 19 6.52 16.52 -1.82
CA ILE A 19 7.44 16.40 -0.66
C ILE A 19 7.28 15.12 0.16
N GLY A 20 6.40 14.22 -0.21
CA GLY A 20 6.39 12.82 0.18
C GLY A 20 6.23 12.44 1.66
N ARG A 21 6.27 13.38 2.59
CA ARG A 21 6.07 13.11 4.02
C ARG A 21 4.78 13.76 4.49
N VAL A 22 3.71 12.97 4.45
CA VAL A 22 2.42 13.35 5.03
C VAL A 22 2.31 12.70 6.40
N ARG A 23 1.84 13.43 7.41
CA ARG A 23 1.42 12.81 8.66
C ARG A 23 0.23 11.90 8.39
N PRO A 24 0.22 10.67 8.92
CA PRO A 24 -0.93 9.79 8.76
C PRO A 24 -2.16 10.39 9.47
N ASN A 25 -3.35 10.13 8.94
CA ASN A 25 -4.60 10.54 9.59
C ASN A 25 -4.94 9.59 10.74
N THR A 26 -4.16 9.66 11.81
CA THR A 26 -4.24 8.79 13.01
C THR A 26 -4.59 9.56 14.26
N GLY A 27 -4.91 10.86 14.16
CA GLY A 27 -5.20 11.72 15.31
C GLY A 27 -6.44 11.31 16.12
N TRP A 28 -7.26 10.40 15.62
CA TRP A 28 -8.40 9.80 16.30
C TRP A 28 -8.03 8.56 17.13
N LEU A 29 -6.80 8.03 16.97
CA LEU A 29 -6.29 6.90 17.74
C LEU A 29 -5.66 7.38 19.06
N PRO A 30 -5.69 6.55 20.11
CA PRO A 30 -4.95 6.79 21.33
C PRO A 30 -3.46 7.03 21.09
N ALA A 31 -2.89 8.04 21.74
CA ALA A 31 -1.50 8.44 21.54
C ALA A 31 -0.49 7.33 21.86
N GLU A 32 -0.83 6.47 22.82
CA GLU A 32 -0.01 5.32 23.21
C GLU A 32 0.18 4.27 22.12
N LEU A 33 -0.68 4.26 21.10
CA LEU A 33 -0.55 3.37 19.94
C LEU A 33 0.38 3.94 18.87
N LEU A 34 0.72 5.23 18.96
CA LEU A 34 1.43 5.94 17.91
C LEU A 34 2.93 6.11 18.25
N ASP A 35 3.75 6.15 17.19
CA ASP A 35 5.14 6.59 17.32
C ASP A 35 5.23 8.13 17.32
N GLU A 36 6.43 8.67 17.56
CA GLU A 36 6.71 10.12 17.57
C GLU A 36 6.33 10.83 16.27
N ARG A 37 6.16 10.09 15.19
CA ARG A 37 5.80 10.59 13.87
C ARG A 37 4.32 10.41 13.54
N GLY A 38 3.54 9.87 14.48
CA GLY A 38 2.12 9.66 14.37
C GLY A 38 1.72 8.37 13.64
N PHE A 39 2.64 7.40 13.45
CA PHE A 39 2.30 6.10 12.86
C PHE A 39 2.00 5.09 13.94
N VAL A 40 1.10 4.16 13.63
CA VAL A 40 0.77 3.06 14.55
C VAL A 40 1.98 2.17 14.76
N ARG A 41 2.42 2.04 16.01
CA ARG A 41 3.51 1.15 16.40
C ARG A 41 3.14 -0.30 16.13
N VAL A 42 4.02 -1.05 15.50
CA VAL A 42 3.82 -2.47 15.23
C VAL A 42 5.09 -3.27 15.49
N THR A 43 4.90 -4.52 15.90
CA THR A 43 5.99 -5.51 15.96
C THR A 43 6.40 -5.96 14.55
N PRO A 44 7.51 -6.70 14.39
CA PRO A 44 7.83 -7.33 13.10
C PRO A 44 6.69 -8.19 12.53
N GLN A 45 5.79 -8.71 13.36
CA GLN A 45 4.63 -9.49 12.93
C GLN A 45 3.42 -8.63 12.55
N LEU A 46 3.58 -7.31 12.53
CA LEU A 46 2.54 -6.32 12.26
C LEU A 46 1.44 -6.24 13.35
N ARG A 47 1.70 -6.78 14.55
CA ARG A 47 0.81 -6.62 15.71
C ARG A 47 1.06 -5.30 16.40
N VAL A 48 0.00 -4.71 16.94
CA VAL A 48 0.12 -3.56 17.82
C VAL A 48 0.60 -4.04 19.20
N PRO A 49 1.72 -3.51 19.74
CA PRO A 49 2.24 -3.92 21.03
C PRO A 49 1.21 -3.70 22.15
N GLY A 50 1.08 -4.69 23.05
CA GLY A 50 0.14 -4.62 24.16
C GLY A 50 -1.33 -4.90 23.80
N HIS A 51 -1.66 -5.09 22.52
CA HIS A 51 -3.03 -5.30 22.06
C HIS A 51 -3.12 -6.61 21.25
N PRO A 52 -3.39 -7.75 21.92
CA PRO A 52 -3.60 -9.03 21.24
C PRO A 52 -4.73 -8.96 20.21
N GLY A 53 -4.56 -9.59 19.05
CA GLY A 53 -5.56 -9.57 17.99
C GLY A 53 -5.61 -8.29 17.15
N VAL A 54 -4.86 -7.23 17.53
CA VAL A 54 -4.82 -5.98 16.78
C VAL A 54 -3.60 -5.91 15.89
N PHE A 55 -3.83 -5.65 14.61
CA PHE A 55 -2.79 -5.53 13.58
C PHE A 55 -2.90 -4.19 12.87
N ALA A 56 -1.78 -3.65 12.40
CA ALA A 56 -1.79 -2.49 11.52
C ALA A 56 -0.87 -2.69 10.33
N VAL A 57 -1.31 -2.23 9.16
CA VAL A 57 -0.60 -2.35 7.88
C VAL A 57 -0.87 -1.14 6.98
N GLY A 58 -0.03 -0.92 6.00
CA GLY A 58 -0.18 0.16 5.04
C GLY A 58 0.41 1.48 5.52
N ASP A 59 -0.14 2.56 5.02
CA ASP A 59 0.44 3.90 5.18
C ASP A 59 0.34 4.44 6.62
N VAL A 60 -0.47 3.81 7.45
CA VAL A 60 -0.61 4.17 8.87
C VAL A 60 0.37 3.44 9.79
N ALA A 61 0.94 2.32 9.35
CA ALA A 61 1.79 1.47 10.19
C ALA A 61 3.26 1.90 10.16
N ALA A 62 3.94 1.84 11.28
CA ALA A 62 5.36 2.18 11.44
C ALA A 62 6.30 1.05 10.95
N THR A 63 6.08 0.51 9.72
CA THR A 63 6.83 -0.66 9.23
C THR A 63 7.88 -0.34 8.18
N ASP A 64 7.54 0.49 7.23
CA ASP A 64 8.35 0.72 6.03
C ASP A 64 8.50 2.21 5.77
N PRO A 65 9.73 2.73 5.70
CA PRO A 65 9.97 4.14 5.41
C PRO A 65 9.35 4.61 4.10
N LEU A 66 9.17 3.71 3.14
CA LEU A 66 8.60 4.02 1.83
C LEU A 66 7.09 3.76 1.75
N ARG A 67 6.48 3.12 2.75
CA ARG A 67 5.05 3.05 3.06
C ARG A 67 4.15 2.78 1.87
N SER A 68 4.33 1.68 1.23
CA SER A 68 3.45 1.25 0.14
C SER A 68 2.99 -0.18 0.39
N SER A 69 1.81 -0.36 0.97
CA SER A 69 1.25 -1.66 1.34
C SER A 69 1.08 -2.59 0.14
N ALA A 70 0.58 -2.08 -0.98
CA ALA A 70 0.35 -2.87 -2.19
C ALA A 70 1.63 -3.46 -2.81
N ARG A 71 2.77 -2.85 -2.53
CA ARG A 71 4.07 -3.28 -3.06
C ARG A 71 4.91 -4.07 -2.06
N ASN A 72 4.62 -3.97 -0.77
CA ASN A 72 5.40 -4.63 0.28
C ASN A 72 4.78 -5.92 0.79
N ARG A 73 3.61 -6.31 0.27
CA ARG A 73 2.85 -7.50 0.66
C ARG A 73 2.54 -7.58 2.16
N GLY A 74 2.47 -6.45 2.83
CA GLY A 74 2.10 -6.37 4.23
C GLY A 74 0.67 -6.84 4.47
N ASP A 75 -0.23 -6.56 3.54
CA ASP A 75 -1.62 -7.01 3.50
C ASP A 75 -1.74 -8.54 3.54
N ALA A 76 -1.04 -9.24 2.64
CA ALA A 76 -1.03 -10.70 2.62
C ALA A 76 -0.39 -11.31 3.88
N LEU A 77 0.60 -10.64 4.46
CA LEU A 77 1.21 -11.06 5.72
C LEU A 77 0.23 -10.90 6.89
N VAL A 78 -0.45 -9.75 7.00
CA VAL A 78 -1.45 -9.53 8.04
C VAL A 78 -2.56 -10.56 7.95
N ALA A 79 -3.11 -10.82 6.76
CA ALA A 79 -4.13 -11.83 6.58
C ALA A 79 -3.69 -13.23 7.08
N ARG A 80 -2.45 -13.63 6.78
CA ARG A 80 -1.87 -14.88 7.29
C ARG A 80 -1.67 -14.86 8.80
N ASN A 81 -1.20 -13.76 9.36
CA ASN A 81 -0.94 -13.64 10.79
C ASN A 81 -2.24 -13.61 11.59
N VAL A 82 -3.30 -12.99 11.09
CA VAL A 82 -4.63 -13.06 11.70
C VAL A 82 -5.10 -14.52 11.78
N VAL A 83 -5.06 -15.26 10.67
CA VAL A 83 -5.40 -16.68 10.67
C VAL A 83 -4.50 -17.50 11.59
N ALA A 84 -3.19 -17.22 11.59
CA ALA A 84 -2.24 -17.92 12.46
C ALA A 84 -2.54 -17.69 13.94
N GLU A 85 -2.92 -16.48 14.34
CA GLU A 85 -3.29 -16.15 15.70
C GLU A 85 -4.53 -16.92 16.15
N PHE A 86 -5.59 -16.95 15.33
CA PHE A 86 -6.81 -17.71 15.62
C PHE A 86 -6.59 -19.23 15.67
N THR A 87 -5.58 -19.73 14.96
CA THR A 87 -5.30 -21.18 14.90
C THR A 87 -4.12 -21.60 15.78
N GLY A 88 -3.61 -20.70 16.64
CA GLY A 88 -2.46 -20.97 17.52
C GLY A 88 -1.14 -21.24 16.79
N ARG A 89 -1.00 -20.82 15.53
CA ARG A 89 0.22 -20.99 14.71
C ARG A 89 1.20 -19.84 14.91
N PRO A 90 2.50 -20.06 14.68
CA PRO A 90 3.49 -19.01 14.82
C PRO A 90 3.28 -17.91 13.77
N LEU A 91 3.38 -16.65 14.20
CA LEU A 91 3.27 -15.48 13.34
C LEU A 91 4.56 -15.29 12.53
N ARG A 92 4.41 -14.78 11.31
CA ARG A 92 5.53 -14.47 10.42
C ARG A 92 5.93 -13.00 10.51
N GLY A 93 7.23 -12.74 10.43
CA GLY A 93 7.76 -11.39 10.43
C GLY A 93 7.67 -10.68 9.07
N PHE A 94 7.38 -9.39 9.10
CA PHE A 94 7.48 -8.50 7.94
C PHE A 94 8.95 -8.22 7.60
N ARG A 95 9.23 -8.22 6.32
CA ARG A 95 10.52 -7.79 5.78
C ARG A 95 10.27 -6.73 4.71
N ALA A 96 10.73 -5.53 4.96
CA ALA A 96 10.66 -4.46 3.97
C ALA A 96 11.45 -4.85 2.71
N PRO A 97 10.89 -4.65 1.51
CA PRO A 97 11.61 -4.95 0.28
C PRO A 97 12.82 -4.01 0.13
N ARG A 98 13.98 -4.56 -0.14
CA ARG A 98 15.23 -3.78 -0.32
C ARG A 98 15.18 -2.91 -1.58
N ARG A 99 14.49 -3.35 -2.60
CA ARG A 99 14.36 -2.67 -3.89
C ARG A 99 12.90 -2.62 -4.30
N ARG A 100 12.49 -1.49 -4.82
CA ARG A 100 11.12 -1.29 -5.30
C ARG A 100 11.11 -1.19 -6.82
N TRP A 101 10.04 -1.67 -7.40
CA TRP A 101 9.74 -1.58 -8.81
C TRP A 101 8.28 -1.14 -9.00
N GLY A 102 7.94 -0.65 -10.16
CA GLY A 102 6.57 -0.27 -10.48
C GLY A 102 6.49 1.06 -11.22
N SER A 103 5.27 1.50 -11.50
CA SER A 103 5.00 2.77 -12.16
C SER A 103 4.78 3.88 -11.13
N LEU A 104 5.23 5.09 -11.46
CA LEU A 104 5.02 6.29 -10.65
C LEU A 104 3.68 6.96 -10.96
N VAL A 105 3.32 7.05 -12.24
CA VAL A 105 2.15 7.81 -12.71
C VAL A 105 0.99 6.93 -13.19
N GLY A 106 1.15 5.61 -13.15
CA GLY A 106 0.12 4.68 -13.62
C GLY A 106 0.04 4.61 -15.14
N ILE A 107 -1.12 4.18 -15.66
CA ILE A 107 -1.35 4.01 -17.09
C ILE A 107 -1.55 5.37 -17.74
N GLN A 108 -0.73 5.67 -18.75
CA GLN A 108 -0.83 6.87 -19.58
C GLN A 108 -1.39 6.49 -20.97
N PRO A 109 -1.81 7.47 -21.82
CA PRO A 109 -2.31 7.17 -23.18
C PRO A 109 -1.34 6.36 -24.02
N ASP A 110 -0.04 6.58 -23.86
CA ASP A 110 1.06 5.91 -24.55
C ASP A 110 1.52 4.60 -23.86
N GLY A 111 0.91 4.24 -22.73
CA GLY A 111 1.17 3.00 -22.02
C GLY A 111 1.51 3.13 -20.54
N LEU A 112 1.98 2.04 -19.98
CA LEU A 112 2.46 1.94 -18.59
C LEU A 112 3.98 1.86 -18.56
N GLU A 113 4.61 2.84 -17.96
CA GLU A 113 6.05 2.82 -17.73
C GLU A 113 6.36 2.22 -16.35
N VAL A 114 7.16 1.15 -16.35
CA VAL A 114 7.54 0.41 -15.14
C VAL A 114 9.04 0.53 -14.90
N PHE A 115 9.40 1.10 -13.78
CA PHE A 115 10.80 1.19 -13.34
C PHE A 115 11.21 -0.11 -12.64
N LEU A 116 12.27 -0.73 -13.15
CA LEU A 116 12.84 -1.95 -12.59
C LEU A 116 13.83 -1.63 -11.45
N PRO A 117 14.11 -2.60 -10.55
CA PRO A 117 15.10 -2.41 -9.48
C PRO A 117 16.52 -2.10 -10.00
N SER A 118 16.82 -2.45 -11.26
CA SER A 118 18.08 -2.17 -11.94
C SER A 118 18.23 -0.71 -12.40
N GLY A 119 17.15 0.08 -12.33
CA GLY A 119 17.11 1.44 -12.87
C GLY A 119 16.65 1.53 -14.33
N HIS A 120 16.49 0.39 -15.02
CA HIS A 120 15.94 0.39 -16.37
C HIS A 120 14.43 0.58 -16.35
N THR A 121 13.92 1.16 -17.42
CA THR A 121 12.49 1.37 -17.62
C THR A 121 11.97 0.44 -18.72
N VAL A 122 10.82 -0.19 -18.46
CA VAL A 122 10.10 -1.02 -19.45
C VAL A 122 8.74 -0.39 -19.68
N ARG A 123 8.38 -0.17 -20.93
CA ARG A 123 7.07 0.38 -21.32
C ARG A 123 6.17 -0.72 -21.87
N PHE A 124 4.98 -0.82 -21.34
CA PHE A 124 3.92 -1.73 -21.75
C PHE A 124 2.84 -0.92 -22.50
N PRO A 125 2.45 -1.30 -23.72
CA PRO A 125 1.35 -0.63 -24.42
C PRO A 125 0.05 -0.65 -23.60
N SER A 126 -0.72 0.44 -23.62
CA SER A 126 -1.93 0.60 -22.80
C SER A 126 -2.94 -0.55 -23.00
N TRP A 127 -3.11 -1.04 -24.23
CA TRP A 127 -4.00 -2.18 -24.51
C TRP A 127 -3.58 -3.46 -23.80
N SER A 128 -2.27 -3.76 -23.73
CA SER A 128 -1.76 -4.96 -23.06
C SER A 128 -1.93 -4.87 -21.54
N VAL A 129 -1.75 -3.68 -21.00
CA VAL A 129 -1.96 -3.44 -19.56
C VAL A 129 -3.42 -3.62 -19.20
N GLN A 130 -4.34 -3.04 -19.96
CA GLN A 130 -5.77 -3.10 -19.65
C GLN A 130 -6.36 -4.50 -19.86
N ARG A 131 -5.97 -5.21 -20.93
CA ARG A 131 -6.56 -6.52 -21.30
C ARG A 131 -5.89 -7.71 -20.64
N VAL A 132 -4.61 -7.61 -20.28
CA VAL A 132 -3.82 -8.72 -19.75
C VAL A 132 -3.30 -8.44 -18.36
N VAL A 133 -2.49 -7.38 -18.19
CA VAL A 133 -1.77 -7.14 -16.95
C VAL A 133 -2.72 -6.80 -15.79
N MET A 134 -3.66 -5.88 -16.02
CA MET A 134 -4.62 -5.48 -14.96
C MET A 134 -5.55 -6.61 -14.52
N PRO A 135 -6.19 -7.37 -15.44
CA PRO A 135 -6.98 -8.54 -15.04
C PRO A 135 -6.18 -9.58 -14.26
N LEU A 136 -4.92 -9.83 -14.65
CA LEU A 136 -4.05 -10.75 -13.92
C LEU A 136 -3.68 -10.22 -12.53
N ILE A 137 -3.25 -8.95 -12.43
CA ILE A 137 -2.91 -8.32 -11.15
C ILE A 137 -4.15 -8.30 -10.23
N VAL A 138 -5.30 -7.88 -10.74
CA VAL A 138 -6.53 -7.79 -9.96
C VAL A 138 -7.02 -9.18 -9.55
N ARG A 139 -7.17 -10.11 -10.50
CA ARG A 139 -7.72 -11.45 -10.19
C ARG A 139 -6.81 -12.30 -9.33
N TRP A 140 -5.50 -12.30 -9.63
CA TRP A 140 -4.56 -13.21 -8.99
C TRP A 140 -3.73 -12.54 -7.89
N GLY A 141 -3.41 -11.27 -8.07
CA GLY A 141 -2.58 -10.52 -7.13
C GLY A 141 -3.38 -9.95 -5.97
N MET A 142 -4.51 -9.29 -6.24
CA MET A 142 -5.32 -8.62 -5.22
C MET A 142 -6.43 -9.51 -4.66
N TYR A 143 -7.15 -10.24 -5.51
CA TYR A 143 -8.32 -11.03 -5.11
C TYR A 143 -8.11 -12.55 -5.22
N GLY A 144 -6.90 -13.03 -5.50
CA GLY A 144 -6.61 -14.46 -5.67
C GLY A 144 -6.88 -15.34 -4.45
N GLY A 145 -7.02 -14.75 -3.27
CA GLY A 145 -7.40 -15.44 -2.03
C GLY A 145 -8.89 -15.34 -1.66
N VAL A 146 -9.64 -14.51 -2.38
CA VAL A 146 -11.06 -14.27 -2.09
C VAL A 146 -11.88 -15.36 -2.80
N ARG A 147 -12.54 -16.22 -2.03
CA ARG A 147 -13.44 -17.25 -2.58
C ARG A 147 -14.70 -16.59 -3.11
N ARG A 148 -15.09 -16.93 -4.33
CA ARG A 148 -16.30 -16.42 -5.00
C ARG A 148 -17.63 -16.85 -4.36
N ASN A 149 -17.60 -17.80 -3.43
CA ASN A 149 -18.78 -18.33 -2.74
C ASN A 149 -18.85 -17.75 -1.33
N ASP A 150 -19.10 -16.44 -1.23
CA ASP A 150 -19.57 -15.86 0.03
C ASP A 150 -21.09 -15.94 0.05
N PRO A 151 -21.71 -16.77 0.91
CA PRO A 151 -23.15 -16.87 1.02
C PRO A 151 -23.82 -15.57 1.47
N LEU A 152 -23.05 -14.61 2.01
CA LEU A 152 -23.56 -13.30 2.42
C LEU A 152 -23.72 -12.31 1.25
N GLY A 153 -23.22 -12.61 0.06
CA GLY A 153 -23.28 -11.71 -1.12
C GLY A 153 -24.62 -11.75 -1.89
N ARG A 154 -25.61 -12.56 -1.47
CA ARG A 154 -26.88 -12.71 -2.22
C ARG A 154 -28.07 -11.90 -1.69
N GLU A 155 -27.95 -11.20 -0.56
CA GLU A 155 -29.12 -10.56 0.07
C GLU A 155 -29.24 -9.03 -0.02
N THR A 156 -28.39 -8.31 -0.72
CA THR A 156 -28.49 -6.84 -0.75
C THR A 156 -28.54 -6.21 -2.13
N ALA A 157 -29.22 -6.79 -3.08
CA ALA A 157 -29.50 -6.17 -4.36
C ALA A 157 -31.00 -6.00 -4.59
N THR A 158 -31.68 -5.30 -3.69
CA THR A 158 -32.96 -4.68 -4.01
C THR A 158 -32.70 -3.18 -4.24
N PRO A 159 -32.81 -2.68 -5.49
CA PRO A 159 -32.69 -1.25 -5.73
C PRO A 159 -33.89 -0.54 -5.09
N PRO A 160 -33.74 0.66 -4.53
CA PRO A 160 -34.85 1.46 -4.05
C PRO A 160 -35.74 1.80 -5.23
N THR A 161 -37.01 1.45 -5.11
CA THR A 161 -38.08 1.91 -6.01
C THR A 161 -38.25 3.41 -5.81
N LEU A 162 -38.14 4.18 -6.90
CA LEU A 162 -38.49 5.61 -6.98
C LEU A 162 -39.98 5.82 -6.81
#